data_eb9b9177dfb9fca07d6f26fcc7d842fb
#
_entry.id   eb9b9177dfb9fca07d6f26fcc7d842fb
#
_cell.length_a   1.000
_cell.length_b   1.000
_cell.length_c   1.000
_cell.angle_alpha   90.00
_cell.angle_beta   90.00
_cell.angle_gamma   90.00
#
_symmetry.space_group_name_H-M   'P 1'
#
loop_
_entity.id
_entity.type
_entity.pdbx_description
1 polymer ?
#
loop_
_entity_poly.entity_id
_entity_poly.type
_entity_poly.pdbx_seq_one_letter_code
_entity_poly.pdbx_strand_id
1 'polypeptide(L)'
;MKVIFTCGGTAGHVNPALALAGYMREKDAGTQILFVGAERGLERDLIAHTDYPFRTVNISSFHRSFRPAEIKHNLVSLKNLAHAEREANAILNDFHPDLIVGTGGYASYPLVRYGAKAGIPTAVHESNIVPGLTTRQLEPHCDRIMVGFEDCRAHYKHPEKVVVTGTPVRGDFFTVTKQQAKEKLGMNDGRKLIVSFWGSLGSNAMNRAMAEFLALESAKEPFYHIHGVGEICWKPMQQWMHDDGLEITEHPALDVREYIYDMATVMRAADLVICRAGASTLSELTALGVPAILVPSPNVTNHHQEKNAALLGDHGAALVLPEEGLDGKKLFAAAAGILNDPQRMETMSQNMAALGIPDATRRIYDTVMTLLK
;
A
#
# COMPACT_ATOMS: atom_id res chain seq x y z
N MET A 1 28.84 1.88 -2.27
CA MET A 1 27.85 2.88 -2.70
C MET A 1 27.13 3.48 -1.49
N LYS A 2 26.77 4.78 -1.54
CA LYS A 2 26.01 5.47 -0.47
C LYS A 2 24.66 5.90 -0.97
N VAL A 3 23.60 5.46 -0.33
CA VAL A 3 22.20 5.72 -0.78
C VAL A 3 21.40 6.35 0.34
N ILE A 4 20.70 7.44 0.02
CA ILE A 4 19.66 7.99 0.89
C ILE A 4 18.29 7.51 0.41
N PHE A 5 17.54 6.89 1.32
CA PHE A 5 16.11 6.67 1.17
C PHE A 5 15.34 7.73 1.93
N THR A 6 14.35 8.33 1.28
CA THR A 6 13.50 9.33 1.94
C THR A 6 12.03 9.02 1.70
N CYS A 7 11.29 8.90 2.80
CA CYS A 7 9.90 8.48 2.80
C CYS A 7 9.18 9.08 4.01
N GLY A 8 7.85 9.08 4.00
CA GLY A 8 7.13 9.52 5.18
C GLY A 8 5.62 9.43 5.08
N GLY A 9 4.99 9.52 6.25
CA GLY A 9 3.55 9.64 6.44
C GLY A 9 2.78 8.33 6.53
N THR A 10 3.11 7.29 5.79
CA THR A 10 2.38 6.00 5.81
C THR A 10 3.31 4.81 5.59
N ALA A 11 2.92 3.63 6.07
CA ALA A 11 3.62 2.38 5.80
C ALA A 11 3.74 2.09 4.28
N GLY A 12 2.74 2.51 3.49
CA GLY A 12 2.77 2.39 2.02
C GLY A 12 3.92 3.13 1.34
N HIS A 13 4.48 4.17 1.98
CA HIS A 13 5.69 4.84 1.51
C HIS A 13 6.98 4.23 2.07
N VAL A 14 6.95 3.71 3.30
CA VAL A 14 8.12 3.16 3.98
C VAL A 14 8.48 1.77 3.46
N ASN A 15 7.50 0.90 3.28
CA ASN A 15 7.72 -0.49 2.87
C ASN A 15 8.45 -0.64 1.52
N PRO A 16 8.13 0.12 0.45
CA PRO A 16 8.90 0.09 -0.79
C PRO A 16 10.36 0.50 -0.60
N ALA A 17 10.63 1.49 0.25
CA ALA A 17 11.99 1.91 0.57
C ALA A 17 12.77 0.82 1.30
N LEU A 18 12.16 0.18 2.31
CA LEU A 18 12.78 -0.93 3.04
C LEU A 18 13.05 -2.14 2.15
N ALA A 19 12.11 -2.49 1.27
CA ALA A 19 12.27 -3.58 0.32
C ALA A 19 13.46 -3.35 -0.63
N LEU A 20 13.58 -2.14 -1.19
CA LEU A 20 14.68 -1.80 -2.07
C LEU A 20 16.01 -1.71 -1.31
N ALA A 21 16.02 -1.14 -0.11
CA ALA A 21 17.19 -1.05 0.74
C ALA A 21 17.77 -2.44 1.10
N GLY A 22 16.87 -3.36 1.47
CA GLY A 22 17.23 -4.76 1.73
C GLY A 22 17.83 -5.44 0.50
N TYR A 23 17.19 -5.27 -0.65
CA TYR A 23 17.68 -5.83 -1.92
C TYR A 23 19.04 -5.25 -2.32
N MET A 24 19.27 -3.94 -2.15
CA MET A 24 20.58 -3.32 -2.41
C MET A 24 21.68 -3.91 -1.53
N ARG A 25 21.43 -4.12 -0.24
CA ARG A 25 22.39 -4.74 0.69
C ARG A 25 22.65 -6.22 0.38
N GLU A 26 21.65 -6.93 -0.11
CA GLU A 26 21.81 -8.31 -0.59
C GLU A 26 22.73 -8.37 -1.82
N LYS A 27 22.61 -7.40 -2.75
CA LYS A 27 23.48 -7.30 -3.94
C LYS A 27 24.88 -6.84 -3.62
N ASP A 28 25.06 -5.92 -2.70
CA ASP A 28 26.34 -5.38 -2.25
C ASP A 28 26.28 -5.02 -0.76
N ALA A 29 26.84 -5.90 0.07
CA ALA A 29 26.91 -5.71 1.52
C ALA A 29 27.68 -4.44 1.93
N GLY A 30 28.52 -3.88 1.05
CA GLY A 30 29.26 -2.63 1.27
C GLY A 30 28.40 -1.37 1.04
N THR A 31 27.14 -1.52 0.59
CA THR A 31 26.25 -0.38 0.38
C THR A 31 25.87 0.26 1.72
N GLN A 32 26.20 1.53 1.89
CA GLN A 32 25.81 2.34 3.03
C GLN A 32 24.45 2.98 2.77
N ILE A 33 23.50 2.76 3.65
CA ILE A 33 22.13 3.23 3.52
C ILE A 33 21.80 4.15 4.69
N LEU A 34 21.22 5.31 4.38
CA LEU A 34 20.66 6.25 5.34
C LEU A 34 19.20 6.50 5.02
N PHE A 35 18.32 6.32 6.01
CA PHE A 35 16.92 6.73 5.89
C PHE A 35 16.74 8.14 6.42
N VAL A 36 15.92 8.93 5.71
CA VAL A 36 15.54 10.29 6.12
C VAL A 36 14.04 10.47 6.03
N GLY A 37 13.43 10.92 7.12
CA GLY A 37 11.98 11.14 7.23
C GLY A 37 11.65 12.41 8.02
N ALA A 38 10.37 12.61 8.33
CA ALA A 38 9.94 13.71 9.19
C ALA A 38 10.27 13.43 10.67
N GLU A 39 10.44 14.48 11.45
CA GLU A 39 10.70 14.38 12.89
C GLU A 39 9.58 13.64 13.65
N ARG A 40 8.33 13.83 13.19
CA ARG A 40 7.13 13.22 13.76
C ARG A 40 6.38 12.47 12.67
N GLY A 41 6.72 11.22 12.45
CA GLY A 41 6.11 10.39 11.41
C GLY A 41 6.23 8.91 11.72
N LEU A 42 5.30 8.11 11.20
CA LEU A 42 5.27 6.64 11.33
C LEU A 42 6.58 5.98 10.83
N GLU A 43 7.25 6.61 9.88
CA GLU A 43 8.51 6.13 9.32
C GLU A 43 9.59 5.97 10.38
N ARG A 44 9.63 6.85 11.39
CA ARG A 44 10.58 6.75 12.48
C ARG A 44 10.44 5.44 13.25
N ASP A 45 9.21 5.07 13.59
CA ASP A 45 8.93 3.86 14.36
C ASP A 45 9.20 2.61 13.53
N LEU A 46 8.81 2.60 12.26
CA LEU A 46 9.03 1.46 11.36
C LEU A 46 10.53 1.21 11.11
N ILE A 47 11.32 2.27 10.93
CA ILE A 47 12.76 2.14 10.68
C ILE A 47 13.53 1.84 11.97
N ALA A 48 13.05 2.27 13.14
CA ALA A 48 13.63 1.93 14.43
C ALA A 48 13.65 0.40 14.72
N HIS A 49 12.80 -0.38 14.05
CA HIS A 49 12.80 -1.84 14.13
C HIS A 49 13.81 -2.50 13.16
N THR A 50 14.63 -1.70 12.48
CA THR A 50 15.68 -2.15 11.55
C THR A 50 17.04 -1.69 12.03
N ASP A 51 18.11 -2.17 11.40
CA ASP A 51 19.50 -1.74 11.67
C ASP A 51 19.93 -0.55 10.78
N TYR A 52 19.02 0.08 10.04
CA TYR A 52 19.34 1.23 9.22
C TYR A 52 19.42 2.52 10.05
N PRO A 53 20.44 3.35 9.84
CA PRO A 53 20.52 4.67 10.44
C PRO A 53 19.37 5.56 9.92
N PHE A 54 18.80 6.36 10.82
CA PHE A 54 17.70 7.27 10.54
C PHE A 54 18.04 8.69 10.95
N ARG A 55 17.78 9.65 10.06
CA ARG A 55 17.83 11.09 10.33
C ARG A 55 16.50 11.76 10.03
N THR A 56 16.28 12.92 10.59
CA THR A 56 15.05 13.68 10.41
C THR A 56 15.28 15.00 9.70
N VAL A 57 14.23 15.46 9.02
CA VAL A 57 14.08 16.83 8.53
C VAL A 57 12.81 17.45 9.11
N ASN A 58 12.89 18.72 9.52
CA ASN A 58 11.75 19.44 10.06
C ASN A 58 10.84 19.92 8.91
N ILE A 59 9.92 19.05 8.52
CA ILE A 59 8.94 19.34 7.47
C ILE A 59 7.56 18.87 7.93
N SER A 60 6.52 19.60 7.51
CA SER A 60 5.13 19.25 7.78
C SER A 60 4.32 19.23 6.49
N SER A 61 3.22 18.47 6.50
CA SER A 61 2.30 18.40 5.37
C SER A 61 1.62 19.74 5.13
N PHE A 62 1.31 20.05 3.87
CA PHE A 62 0.44 21.19 3.53
C PHE A 62 -1.03 20.77 3.58
N HIS A 63 -1.84 21.55 4.28
CA HIS A 63 -3.28 21.37 4.33
C HIS A 63 -3.96 22.15 3.20
N ARG A 64 -4.96 21.57 2.55
CA ARG A 64 -5.65 22.20 1.39
C ARG A 64 -6.91 22.98 1.75
N SER A 65 -7.23 23.09 3.02
CA SER A 65 -8.39 23.85 3.49
C SER A 65 -8.06 25.35 3.63
N PHE A 66 -9.01 26.21 3.32
CA PHE A 66 -8.90 27.65 3.51
C PHE A 66 -9.36 28.12 4.91
N ARG A 67 -9.54 27.22 5.88
CA ARG A 67 -9.87 27.59 7.26
C ARG A 67 -8.71 28.39 7.87
N PRO A 68 -8.96 29.41 8.72
CA PRO A 68 -7.91 30.25 9.29
C PRO A 68 -6.79 29.48 10.00
N ALA A 69 -7.15 28.41 10.72
CA ALA A 69 -6.19 27.53 11.38
C ALA A 69 -5.25 26.81 10.37
N GLU A 70 -5.80 26.40 9.24
CA GLU A 70 -5.07 25.71 8.17
C GLU A 70 -4.15 26.66 7.41
N ILE A 71 -4.60 27.91 7.18
CA ILE A 71 -3.76 28.97 6.58
C ILE A 71 -2.57 29.26 7.50
N LYS A 72 -2.80 29.36 8.83
CA LYS A 72 -1.72 29.54 9.81
C LYS A 72 -0.74 28.35 9.79
N HIS A 73 -1.26 27.12 9.72
CA HIS A 73 -0.45 25.91 9.58
C HIS A 73 0.40 25.95 8.31
N ASN A 74 -0.18 26.31 7.17
CA ASN A 74 0.53 26.40 5.90
C ASN A 74 1.63 27.46 5.88
N LEU A 75 1.43 28.60 6.58
CA LEU A 75 2.48 29.61 6.77
C LEU A 75 3.66 29.09 7.61
N VAL A 76 3.38 28.29 8.63
CA VAL A 76 4.41 27.59 9.40
C VAL A 76 5.13 26.55 8.51
N SER A 77 4.38 25.78 7.73
CA SER A 77 4.94 24.81 6.80
C SER A 77 5.86 25.45 5.73
N LEU A 78 5.54 26.66 5.29
CA LEU A 78 6.38 27.43 4.37
C LEU A 78 7.70 27.88 5.02
N LYS A 79 7.67 28.30 6.29
CA LYS A 79 8.90 28.60 7.05
C LYS A 79 9.73 27.34 7.30
N ASN A 80 9.08 26.21 7.58
CA ASN A 80 9.73 24.92 7.77
C ASN A 80 10.40 24.45 6.48
N LEU A 81 9.90 24.81 5.29
CA LEU A 81 10.51 24.46 4.02
C LEU A 81 11.92 25.07 3.85
N ALA A 82 12.12 26.32 4.27
CA ALA A 82 13.45 26.95 4.25
C ALA A 82 14.41 26.33 5.29
N HIS A 83 13.87 25.87 6.43
CA HIS A 83 14.65 25.11 7.42
C HIS A 83 14.99 23.71 6.86
N ALA A 84 14.05 23.03 6.26
CA ALA A 84 14.24 21.72 5.64
C ALA A 84 15.30 21.75 4.53
N GLU A 85 15.46 22.90 3.80
CA GLU A 85 16.56 23.07 2.84
C GLU A 85 17.92 23.02 3.53
N ARG A 86 18.09 23.74 4.64
CA ARG A 86 19.36 23.76 5.38
C ARG A 86 19.69 22.39 5.97
N GLU A 87 18.69 21.73 6.55
CA GLU A 87 18.86 20.39 7.13
C GLU A 87 19.15 19.36 6.05
N ALA A 88 18.44 19.39 4.90
CA ALA A 88 18.72 18.53 3.77
C ALA A 88 20.16 18.72 3.26
N ASN A 89 20.58 19.98 3.03
CA ASN A 89 21.94 20.27 2.59
C ASN A 89 23.00 19.82 3.61
N ALA A 90 22.74 19.95 4.92
CA ALA A 90 23.63 19.46 5.96
C ALA A 90 23.77 17.93 5.92
N ILE A 91 22.64 17.20 5.71
CA ILE A 91 22.65 15.75 5.57
C ILE A 91 23.41 15.33 4.31
N LEU A 92 23.16 15.99 3.16
CA LEU A 92 23.82 15.71 1.89
C LEU A 92 25.34 15.93 1.99
N ASN A 93 25.77 17.02 2.62
CA ASN A 93 27.18 17.36 2.81
C ASN A 93 27.91 16.44 3.80
N ASP A 94 27.20 15.86 4.77
CA ASP A 94 27.79 14.95 5.75
C ASP A 94 27.85 13.51 5.20
N PHE A 95 26.78 13.06 4.58
CA PHE A 95 26.68 11.67 4.11
C PHE A 95 27.33 11.45 2.74
N HIS A 96 27.34 12.46 1.86
CA HIS A 96 27.83 12.38 0.48
C HIS A 96 27.22 11.22 -0.30
N PRO A 97 25.88 11.22 -0.53
CA PRO A 97 25.21 10.12 -1.23
C PRO A 97 25.56 10.09 -2.72
N ASP A 98 25.68 8.88 -3.26
CA ASP A 98 25.78 8.62 -4.70
C ASP A 98 24.41 8.63 -5.37
N LEU A 99 23.34 8.34 -4.59
CA LEU A 99 21.95 8.21 -5.08
C LEU A 99 20.94 8.62 -3.99
N ILE A 100 19.84 9.24 -4.39
CA ILE A 100 18.71 9.53 -3.51
C ILE A 100 17.46 8.91 -4.09
N VAL A 101 16.73 8.12 -3.30
CA VAL A 101 15.46 7.49 -3.68
C VAL A 101 14.35 7.98 -2.76
N GLY A 102 13.38 8.70 -3.31
CA GLY A 102 12.15 9.09 -2.62
C GLY A 102 11.04 8.09 -2.90
N THR A 103 10.36 7.59 -1.86
CA THR A 103 9.25 6.63 -2.04
C THR A 103 7.89 7.20 -1.64
N GLY A 104 7.79 8.52 -1.58
CA GLY A 104 6.54 9.23 -1.33
C GLY A 104 6.45 9.87 0.05
N GLY A 105 5.36 10.61 0.24
CA GLY A 105 5.15 11.45 1.42
C GLY A 105 5.90 12.79 1.34
N TYR A 106 5.43 13.75 2.14
CA TYR A 106 5.99 15.11 2.15
C TYR A 106 7.46 15.17 2.58
N ALA A 107 7.92 14.21 3.39
CA ALA A 107 9.30 14.12 3.84
C ALA A 107 10.30 13.84 2.71
N SER A 108 9.84 13.28 1.59
CA SER A 108 10.71 13.02 0.42
C SER A 108 11.12 14.29 -0.30
N TYR A 109 10.33 15.35 -0.21
CA TYR A 109 10.54 16.56 -1.01
C TYR A 109 11.91 17.21 -0.82
N PRO A 110 12.38 17.53 0.41
CA PRO A 110 13.64 18.25 0.59
C PRO A 110 14.84 17.49 0.04
N LEU A 111 14.99 16.22 0.40
CA LEU A 111 16.17 15.44 0.03
C LEU A 111 16.25 15.23 -1.48
N VAL A 112 15.16 14.85 -2.15
CA VAL A 112 15.14 14.67 -3.60
C VAL A 112 15.35 16.01 -4.30
N ARG A 113 14.65 17.09 -3.87
CA ARG A 113 14.74 18.42 -4.50
C ARG A 113 16.12 19.02 -4.43
N TYR A 114 16.73 19.01 -3.25
CA TYR A 114 18.05 19.63 -3.03
C TYR A 114 19.19 18.73 -3.46
N GLY A 115 19.03 17.41 -3.43
CA GLY A 115 19.95 16.46 -4.04
C GLY A 115 20.03 16.64 -5.56
N ALA A 116 18.91 16.74 -6.24
CA ALA A 116 18.85 17.04 -7.67
C ALA A 116 19.53 18.38 -7.99
N LYS A 117 19.29 19.43 -7.18
CA LYS A 117 19.95 20.73 -7.33
C LYS A 117 21.47 20.65 -7.15
N ALA A 118 21.95 19.73 -6.30
CA ALA A 118 23.38 19.47 -6.08
C ALA A 118 24.00 18.53 -7.13
N GLY A 119 23.23 18.10 -8.14
CA GLY A 119 23.71 17.18 -9.19
C GLY A 119 23.83 15.73 -8.76
N ILE A 120 23.23 15.35 -7.63
CA ILE A 120 23.17 13.97 -7.18
C ILE A 120 22.05 13.24 -7.92
N PRO A 121 22.29 12.04 -8.47
CA PRO A 121 21.26 11.21 -9.07
C PRO A 121 20.05 11.00 -8.17
N THR A 122 18.83 11.23 -8.70
CA THR A 122 17.61 11.16 -7.92
C THR A 122 16.53 10.35 -8.63
N ALA A 123 15.83 9.51 -7.87
CA ALA A 123 14.66 8.79 -8.34
C ALA A 123 13.50 8.91 -7.35
N VAL A 124 12.27 8.84 -7.86
CA VAL A 124 11.05 8.82 -7.04
C VAL A 124 10.24 7.59 -7.40
N HIS A 125 9.75 6.88 -6.40
CA HIS A 125 8.76 5.82 -6.57
C HIS A 125 7.38 6.34 -6.11
N GLU A 126 6.38 6.23 -6.98
CA GLU A 126 4.98 6.56 -6.69
C GLU A 126 4.12 5.30 -6.78
N SER A 127 3.54 4.91 -5.65
CA SER A 127 2.72 3.70 -5.58
C SER A 127 1.28 3.92 -6.06
N ASN A 128 0.76 5.15 -5.98
CA ASN A 128 -0.61 5.45 -6.41
C ASN A 128 -0.68 5.64 -7.92
N ILE A 129 -1.85 5.36 -8.49
CA ILE A 129 -2.11 5.53 -9.93
C ILE A 129 -1.95 6.99 -10.35
N VAL A 130 -2.50 7.90 -9.55
CA VAL A 130 -2.37 9.34 -9.79
C VAL A 130 -1.36 9.92 -8.82
N PRO A 131 -0.30 10.58 -9.31
CA PRO A 131 0.76 11.08 -8.46
C PRO A 131 0.27 12.05 -7.39
N GLY A 132 0.81 11.88 -6.19
CA GLY A 132 0.62 12.78 -5.07
C GLY A 132 1.24 14.16 -5.33
N LEU A 133 0.94 15.15 -4.48
CA LEU A 133 1.45 16.51 -4.63
C LEU A 133 2.98 16.55 -4.62
N THR A 134 3.60 15.80 -3.74
CA THR A 134 5.07 15.73 -3.63
C THR A 134 5.70 15.21 -4.91
N THR A 135 5.21 14.10 -5.44
CA THR A 135 5.72 13.51 -6.68
C THR A 135 5.56 14.47 -7.87
N ARG A 136 4.40 15.14 -7.99
CA ARG A 136 4.18 16.15 -9.03
C ARG A 136 5.14 17.32 -8.95
N GLN A 137 5.52 17.73 -7.74
CA GLN A 137 6.47 18.83 -7.56
C GLN A 137 7.92 18.40 -7.80
N LEU A 138 8.23 17.12 -7.56
CA LEU A 138 9.54 16.55 -7.82
C LEU A 138 9.76 16.14 -9.28
N GLU A 139 8.68 15.89 -10.02
CA GLU A 139 8.72 15.47 -11.44
C GLU A 139 9.69 16.27 -12.31
N PRO A 140 9.68 17.62 -12.33
CA PRO A 140 10.61 18.38 -13.18
C PRO A 140 12.07 18.24 -12.75
N HIS A 141 12.34 17.81 -11.52
CA HIS A 141 13.65 17.85 -10.88
C HIS A 141 14.35 16.51 -10.80
N CYS A 142 13.63 15.42 -10.56
CA CYS A 142 14.22 14.09 -10.45
C CYS A 142 14.57 13.51 -11.83
N ASP A 143 15.50 12.56 -11.85
CA ASP A 143 15.97 11.91 -13.08
C ASP A 143 15.03 10.79 -13.54
N ARG A 144 14.43 10.06 -12.61
CA ARG A 144 13.47 8.97 -12.91
C ARG A 144 12.28 8.99 -11.93
N ILE A 145 11.14 8.59 -12.47
CA ILE A 145 9.91 8.36 -11.71
C ILE A 145 9.48 6.92 -11.97
N MET A 146 9.49 6.12 -10.93
CA MET A 146 9.12 4.71 -10.98
C MET A 146 7.68 4.56 -10.53
N VAL A 147 6.86 3.85 -11.31
CA VAL A 147 5.42 3.72 -11.07
C VAL A 147 4.97 2.27 -11.09
N GLY A 148 3.80 2.03 -10.47
CA GLY A 148 3.24 0.69 -10.33
C GLY A 148 2.70 0.09 -11.63
N PHE A 149 2.09 0.93 -12.50
CA PHE A 149 1.33 0.50 -13.66
C PHE A 149 1.58 1.39 -14.87
N GLU A 150 1.38 0.86 -16.10
CA GLU A 150 1.57 1.62 -17.35
C GLU A 150 0.62 2.83 -17.44
N ASP A 151 -0.62 2.67 -16.98
CA ASP A 151 -1.65 3.72 -16.97
C ASP A 151 -1.21 4.98 -16.18
N CYS A 152 -0.30 4.82 -15.20
CA CYS A 152 0.24 5.94 -14.44
C CYS A 152 0.95 6.98 -15.32
N ARG A 153 1.58 6.54 -16.41
CA ARG A 153 2.37 7.39 -17.32
C ARG A 153 1.58 8.59 -17.85
N ALA A 154 0.28 8.40 -18.12
CA ALA A 154 -0.60 9.45 -18.65
C ALA A 154 -0.82 10.63 -17.68
N HIS A 155 -0.47 10.47 -16.40
CA HIS A 155 -0.65 11.50 -15.37
C HIS A 155 0.56 12.42 -15.17
N TYR A 156 1.64 12.20 -15.94
CA TYR A 156 2.88 12.95 -15.84
C TYR A 156 3.09 13.89 -17.03
N LYS A 157 3.71 15.04 -16.77
CA LYS A 157 4.09 16.03 -17.80
C LYS A 157 5.38 15.64 -18.51
N HIS A 158 6.21 14.83 -17.85
CA HIS A 158 7.49 14.31 -18.33
C HIS A 158 7.46 12.78 -18.43
N PRO A 159 6.62 12.21 -19.33
CA PRO A 159 6.45 10.76 -19.45
C PRO A 159 7.75 10.02 -19.82
N GLU A 160 8.73 10.72 -20.39
CA GLU A 160 10.06 10.20 -20.70
C GLU A 160 10.89 9.84 -19.47
N LYS A 161 10.57 10.43 -18.32
CA LYS A 161 11.19 10.10 -17.03
C LYS A 161 10.52 8.92 -16.35
N VAL A 162 9.31 8.54 -16.78
CA VAL A 162 8.49 7.50 -16.13
C VAL A 162 8.93 6.11 -16.57
N VAL A 163 9.22 5.27 -15.60
CA VAL A 163 9.56 3.84 -15.79
C VAL A 163 8.57 2.99 -15.02
N VAL A 164 7.94 2.04 -15.70
CA VAL A 164 7.01 1.11 -15.06
C VAL A 164 7.80 -0.02 -14.44
N THR A 165 7.91 0.01 -13.12
CA THR A 165 8.69 -0.95 -12.33
C THR A 165 7.84 -1.88 -11.50
N GLY A 166 6.56 -1.56 -11.33
CA GLY A 166 5.75 -2.14 -10.25
C GLY A 166 6.04 -1.47 -8.91
N THR A 167 5.29 -1.87 -7.90
CA THR A 167 5.54 -1.51 -6.50
C THR A 167 6.06 -2.74 -5.76
N PRO A 168 7.12 -2.64 -4.96
CA PRO A 168 7.69 -3.76 -4.24
C PRO A 168 6.65 -4.47 -3.37
N VAL A 169 6.56 -5.77 -3.51
CA VAL A 169 5.81 -6.67 -2.64
C VAL A 169 6.80 -7.47 -1.80
N ARG A 170 6.49 -7.68 -0.53
CA ARG A 170 7.36 -8.44 0.38
C ARG A 170 7.57 -9.87 -0.14
N GLY A 171 8.80 -10.37 -0.01
CA GLY A 171 9.18 -11.68 -0.53
C GLY A 171 8.41 -12.86 0.12
N ASP A 172 7.93 -12.69 1.35
CA ASP A 172 7.18 -13.71 2.08
C ASP A 172 5.84 -14.10 1.40
N PHE A 173 5.27 -13.23 0.55
CA PHE A 173 4.10 -13.54 -0.28
C PHE A 173 4.36 -14.64 -1.34
N PHE A 174 5.61 -14.92 -1.66
CA PHE A 174 6.01 -15.87 -2.71
C PHE A 174 6.68 -17.13 -2.17
N THR A 175 6.76 -17.29 -0.85
CA THR A 175 7.48 -18.42 -0.22
C THR A 175 6.73 -19.74 -0.31
N VAL A 176 5.42 -19.71 -0.53
CA VAL A 176 4.56 -20.90 -0.62
C VAL A 176 3.61 -20.79 -1.81
N THR A 177 3.14 -21.93 -2.31
CA THR A 177 2.06 -21.98 -3.30
C THR A 177 0.70 -21.74 -2.63
N LYS A 178 -0.34 -21.44 -3.43
CA LYS A 178 -1.72 -21.27 -2.93
C LYS A 178 -2.20 -22.53 -2.19
N GLN A 179 -1.91 -23.70 -2.74
CA GLN A 179 -2.28 -24.98 -2.13
C GLN A 179 -1.60 -25.18 -0.77
N GLN A 180 -0.28 -24.94 -0.69
CA GLN A 180 0.46 -25.03 0.57
C GLN A 180 -0.03 -24.00 1.61
N ALA A 181 -0.45 -22.81 1.17
CA ALA A 181 -1.02 -21.81 2.07
C ALA A 181 -2.38 -22.27 2.63
N LYS A 182 -3.26 -22.85 1.79
CA LYS A 182 -4.53 -23.46 2.24
C LYS A 182 -4.31 -24.61 3.22
N GLU A 183 -3.35 -25.49 2.94
CA GLU A 183 -2.99 -26.60 3.84
C GLU A 183 -2.52 -26.11 5.21
N LYS A 184 -1.66 -25.05 5.25
CA LYS A 184 -1.21 -24.43 6.51
C LYS A 184 -2.35 -23.84 7.32
N LEU A 185 -3.42 -23.39 6.67
CA LEU A 185 -4.62 -22.84 7.31
C LEU A 185 -5.67 -23.93 7.63
N GLY A 186 -5.38 -25.20 7.34
CA GLY A 186 -6.31 -26.31 7.59
C GLY A 186 -7.51 -26.39 6.62
N MET A 187 -7.43 -25.71 5.47
CA MET A 187 -8.52 -25.58 4.49
C MET A 187 -8.38 -26.59 3.37
N ASN A 188 -8.80 -27.86 3.61
CA ASN A 188 -8.53 -28.99 2.74
C ASN A 188 -9.78 -29.62 2.08
N ASP A 189 -10.98 -29.04 2.30
CA ASP A 189 -12.26 -29.59 1.81
C ASP A 189 -12.74 -29.03 0.47
N GLY A 190 -11.94 -28.17 -0.15
CA GLY A 190 -12.23 -27.59 -1.46
C GLY A 190 -13.10 -26.34 -1.43
N ARG A 191 -13.58 -25.89 -0.26
CA ARG A 191 -14.29 -24.61 -0.13
C ARG A 191 -13.36 -23.45 -0.53
N LYS A 192 -13.97 -22.38 -1.04
CA LYS A 192 -13.27 -21.15 -1.37
C LYS A 192 -12.97 -20.35 -0.11
N LEU A 193 -11.88 -19.58 -0.11
CA LEU A 193 -11.51 -18.68 0.98
C LEU A 193 -11.77 -17.23 0.59
N ILE A 194 -12.58 -16.54 1.39
CA ILE A 194 -12.69 -15.08 1.40
C ILE A 194 -11.71 -14.52 2.43
N VAL A 195 -10.98 -13.49 2.07
CA VAL A 195 -10.17 -12.70 3.00
C VAL A 195 -10.67 -11.27 2.96
N SER A 196 -11.02 -10.69 4.10
CA SER A 196 -11.51 -9.32 4.16
C SER A 196 -10.79 -8.48 5.20
N PHE A 197 -10.51 -7.20 4.88
CA PHE A 197 -9.87 -6.27 5.80
C PHE A 197 -9.98 -4.81 5.32
N TRP A 198 -9.90 -3.86 6.26
CA TRP A 198 -10.11 -2.43 5.98
C TRP A 198 -8.89 -1.57 6.31
N GLY A 199 -7.68 -2.15 6.22
CA GLY A 199 -6.42 -1.54 6.64
C GLY A 199 -6.10 -1.80 8.11
N SER A 200 -4.94 -1.35 8.57
CA SER A 200 -4.43 -1.63 9.94
C SER A 200 -5.32 -1.08 11.05
N LEU A 201 -5.95 0.06 10.83
CA LEU A 201 -6.83 0.69 11.82
C LEU A 201 -8.27 0.16 11.75
N GLY A 202 -8.66 -0.42 10.62
CA GLY A 202 -10.05 -0.84 10.35
C GLY A 202 -10.95 0.32 9.90
N SER A 203 -12.25 0.03 9.76
CA SER A 203 -13.31 0.98 9.42
C SER A 203 -14.61 0.58 10.08
N ASN A 204 -15.14 1.41 10.97
CA ASN A 204 -16.40 1.10 11.68
C ASN A 204 -17.56 0.85 10.72
N ALA A 205 -17.73 1.70 9.69
CA ALA A 205 -18.81 1.53 8.72
C ALA A 205 -18.72 0.19 7.99
N MET A 206 -17.51 -0.18 7.56
CA MET A 206 -17.30 -1.41 6.82
C MET A 206 -17.32 -2.65 7.71
N ASN A 207 -16.85 -2.55 8.96
CA ASN A 207 -16.95 -3.65 9.91
C ASN A 207 -18.41 -3.92 10.32
N ARG A 208 -19.25 -2.87 10.42
CA ARG A 208 -20.69 -3.07 10.64
C ARG A 208 -21.35 -3.85 9.48
N ALA A 209 -21.03 -3.48 8.23
CA ALA A 209 -21.49 -4.23 7.06
C ALA A 209 -20.92 -5.67 7.05
N MET A 210 -19.69 -5.86 7.50
CA MET A 210 -19.06 -7.17 7.56
C MET A 210 -19.68 -8.07 8.66
N ALA A 211 -20.08 -7.53 9.81
CA ALA A 211 -20.82 -8.29 10.82
C ALA A 211 -22.13 -8.86 10.24
N GLU A 212 -22.90 -8.04 9.54
CA GLU A 212 -24.10 -8.50 8.81
C GLU A 212 -23.79 -9.54 7.72
N PHE A 213 -22.67 -9.36 6.97
CA PHE A 213 -22.19 -10.33 5.97
C PHE A 213 -21.90 -11.69 6.63
N LEU A 214 -21.12 -11.69 7.72
CA LEU A 214 -20.74 -12.91 8.45
C LEU A 214 -21.95 -13.64 9.04
N ALA A 215 -22.96 -12.90 9.55
CA ALA A 215 -24.20 -13.48 10.03
C ALA A 215 -25.00 -14.15 8.89
N LEU A 216 -24.98 -13.62 7.68
CA LEU A 216 -25.59 -14.26 6.51
C LEU A 216 -24.80 -15.50 6.06
N GLU A 217 -23.46 -15.42 6.13
CA GLU A 217 -22.58 -16.52 5.75
C GLU A 217 -22.65 -17.69 6.70
N SER A 218 -22.75 -17.43 8.02
CA SER A 218 -22.83 -18.46 9.07
C SER A 218 -24.00 -19.43 8.91
N ALA A 219 -25.09 -18.99 8.29
CA ALA A 219 -26.30 -19.81 8.10
C ALA A 219 -26.05 -21.07 7.25
N LYS A 220 -25.04 -21.07 6.35
CA LYS A 220 -24.72 -22.19 5.44
C LYS A 220 -23.24 -22.51 5.33
N GLU A 221 -22.37 -21.64 5.82
CA GLU A 221 -20.90 -21.72 5.72
C GLU A 221 -20.39 -22.17 4.33
N PRO A 222 -20.82 -21.50 3.24
CA PRO A 222 -20.49 -21.94 1.89
C PRO A 222 -19.02 -21.73 1.54
N PHE A 223 -18.32 -20.87 2.31
CA PHE A 223 -16.93 -20.48 2.14
C PHE A 223 -16.18 -20.53 3.46
N TYR A 224 -14.86 -20.54 3.41
CA TYR A 224 -14.02 -20.09 4.51
C TYR A 224 -13.90 -18.58 4.47
N HIS A 225 -13.89 -17.94 5.63
CA HIS A 225 -13.73 -16.49 5.70
C HIS A 225 -12.76 -16.11 6.82
N ILE A 226 -11.69 -15.39 6.47
CA ILE A 226 -10.78 -14.76 7.42
C ILE A 226 -11.01 -13.25 7.35
N HIS A 227 -11.43 -12.64 8.46
CA HIS A 227 -11.69 -11.20 8.54
C HIS A 227 -10.74 -10.50 9.52
N GLY A 228 -9.99 -9.50 9.02
CA GLY A 228 -9.17 -8.58 9.82
C GLY A 228 -9.92 -7.30 10.15
N VAL A 229 -10.31 -7.16 11.40
CA VAL A 229 -11.17 -6.06 11.89
C VAL A 229 -10.42 -4.72 11.94
N GLY A 230 -9.15 -4.74 12.35
CA GLY A 230 -8.36 -3.58 12.68
C GLY A 230 -8.46 -3.18 14.16
N GLU A 231 -7.34 -2.76 14.71
CA GLU A 231 -7.13 -2.54 16.14
C GLU A 231 -8.20 -1.67 16.81
N ILE A 232 -8.53 -0.53 16.18
CA ILE A 232 -9.48 0.44 16.77
C ILE A 232 -10.93 -0.08 16.76
N CYS A 233 -11.23 -1.00 15.84
CA CYS A 233 -12.59 -1.46 15.58
C CYS A 233 -12.93 -2.79 16.29
N TRP A 234 -12.00 -3.41 17.01
CA TRP A 234 -12.18 -4.74 17.58
C TRP A 234 -13.37 -4.84 18.54
N LYS A 235 -13.43 -3.95 19.55
CA LYS A 235 -14.53 -3.96 20.52
C LYS A 235 -15.90 -3.70 19.89
N PRO A 236 -16.07 -2.66 19.02
CA PRO A 236 -17.32 -2.50 18.28
C PRO A 236 -17.72 -3.71 17.47
N MET A 237 -16.79 -4.38 16.79
CA MET A 237 -17.07 -5.58 15.99
C MET A 237 -17.63 -6.73 16.84
N GLN A 238 -17.04 -6.98 17.99
CA GLN A 238 -17.54 -8.01 18.91
C GLN A 238 -19.00 -7.74 19.35
N GLN A 239 -19.33 -6.46 19.62
CA GLN A 239 -20.69 -6.07 19.98
C GLN A 239 -21.66 -6.28 18.82
N TRP A 240 -21.29 -5.88 17.60
CA TRP A 240 -22.16 -6.05 16.42
C TRP A 240 -22.40 -7.53 16.09
N MET A 241 -21.40 -8.39 16.18
CA MET A 241 -21.58 -9.84 16.01
C MET A 241 -22.56 -10.40 17.03
N HIS A 242 -22.40 -10.01 18.30
CA HIS A 242 -23.32 -10.42 19.37
C HIS A 242 -24.77 -9.93 19.10
N ASP A 243 -24.93 -8.66 18.72
CA ASP A 243 -26.25 -8.07 18.42
C ASP A 243 -26.92 -8.75 17.22
N ASP A 244 -26.14 -9.21 16.23
CA ASP A 244 -26.62 -9.96 15.07
C ASP A 244 -26.78 -11.47 15.34
N GLY A 245 -26.53 -11.92 16.60
CA GLY A 245 -26.66 -13.32 17.04
C GLY A 245 -25.59 -14.26 16.49
N LEU A 246 -24.41 -13.73 16.16
CA LEU A 246 -23.30 -14.50 15.60
C LEU A 246 -22.26 -14.83 16.69
N GLU A 247 -22.18 -16.10 17.05
CA GLU A 247 -21.16 -16.65 17.95
C GLU A 247 -20.08 -17.37 17.12
N ILE A 248 -18.95 -16.69 16.87
CA ILE A 248 -17.88 -17.20 15.99
C ILE A 248 -17.38 -18.58 16.37
N THR A 249 -17.35 -18.91 17.66
CA THR A 249 -16.90 -20.22 18.17
C THR A 249 -17.76 -21.38 17.68
N GLU A 250 -18.97 -21.14 17.22
CA GLU A 250 -19.89 -22.14 16.68
C GLU A 250 -19.69 -22.34 15.15
N HIS A 251 -18.86 -21.48 14.51
CA HIS A 251 -18.70 -21.42 13.06
C HIS A 251 -17.23 -21.63 12.65
N PRO A 252 -16.75 -22.87 12.55
CA PRO A 252 -15.34 -23.18 12.27
C PRO A 252 -14.85 -22.71 10.90
N ALA A 253 -15.73 -22.33 9.99
CA ALA A 253 -15.36 -21.73 8.71
C ALA A 253 -15.10 -20.22 8.80
N LEU A 254 -15.49 -19.56 9.89
CA LEU A 254 -15.34 -18.12 10.10
C LEU A 254 -14.22 -17.85 11.12
N ASP A 255 -13.24 -17.05 10.71
CA ASP A 255 -12.09 -16.67 11.54
C ASP A 255 -12.00 -15.13 11.57
N VAL A 256 -12.45 -14.54 12.68
CA VAL A 256 -12.46 -13.09 12.87
C VAL A 256 -11.31 -12.69 13.80
N ARG A 257 -10.39 -11.90 13.30
CA ARG A 257 -9.15 -11.52 13.99
C ARG A 257 -9.09 -10.00 14.19
N GLU A 258 -8.57 -9.58 15.33
CA GLU A 258 -8.25 -8.15 15.52
C GLU A 258 -7.25 -7.67 14.47
N TYR A 259 -6.21 -8.48 14.20
CA TYR A 259 -5.20 -8.20 13.18
C TYR A 259 -4.72 -9.49 12.52
N ILE A 260 -4.44 -9.45 11.21
CA ILE A 260 -3.90 -10.58 10.46
C ILE A 260 -2.37 -10.43 10.37
N TYR A 261 -1.65 -11.08 11.28
CA TYR A 261 -0.18 -11.02 11.32
C TYR A 261 0.48 -11.83 10.20
N ASP A 262 -0.13 -12.93 9.79
CA ASP A 262 0.31 -13.85 8.74
C ASP A 262 -0.29 -13.51 7.36
N MET A 263 -0.49 -12.22 7.09
CA MET A 263 -1.16 -11.70 5.89
C MET A 263 -0.64 -12.33 4.59
N ALA A 264 0.67 -12.58 4.48
CA ALA A 264 1.26 -13.20 3.30
C ALA A 264 0.70 -14.62 3.04
N THR A 265 0.57 -15.44 4.07
CA THR A 265 -0.02 -16.78 3.97
C THR A 265 -1.52 -16.70 3.66
N VAL A 266 -2.23 -15.82 4.38
CA VAL A 266 -3.69 -15.66 4.25
C VAL A 266 -4.07 -15.15 2.86
N MET A 267 -3.43 -14.10 2.36
CA MET A 267 -3.69 -13.58 1.01
C MET A 267 -3.25 -14.57 -0.09
N ARG A 268 -2.16 -15.33 0.14
CA ARG A 268 -1.74 -16.36 -0.82
C ARG A 268 -2.76 -17.50 -0.95
N ALA A 269 -3.47 -17.84 0.14
CA ALA A 269 -4.53 -18.85 0.16
C ALA A 269 -5.86 -18.36 -0.43
N ALA A 270 -6.09 -17.04 -0.48
CA ALA A 270 -7.35 -16.43 -0.83
C ALA A 270 -7.85 -16.78 -2.25
N ASP A 271 -9.14 -16.97 -2.38
CA ASP A 271 -9.85 -17.07 -3.67
C ASP A 271 -10.51 -15.73 -4.03
N LEU A 272 -10.89 -14.94 -3.03
CA LEU A 272 -11.41 -13.59 -3.19
C LEU A 272 -10.93 -12.72 -2.02
N VAL A 273 -10.49 -11.50 -2.32
CA VAL A 273 -10.16 -10.51 -1.29
C VAL A 273 -11.18 -9.36 -1.32
N ILE A 274 -11.67 -8.95 -0.15
CA ILE A 274 -12.56 -7.81 0.01
C ILE A 274 -11.82 -6.76 0.85
N CYS A 275 -11.46 -5.62 0.26
CA CYS A 275 -10.60 -4.67 0.96
C CYS A 275 -10.74 -3.23 0.46
N ARG A 276 -10.00 -2.31 1.12
CA ARG A 276 -9.76 -0.95 0.63
C ARG A 276 -8.80 -0.96 -0.56
N ALA A 277 -8.84 0.11 -1.37
CA ALA A 277 -7.97 0.26 -2.55
C ALA A 277 -6.66 1.02 -2.22
N GLY A 278 -5.96 0.58 -1.17
CA GLY A 278 -4.61 1.08 -0.86
C GLY A 278 -3.59 0.57 -1.88
N ALA A 279 -2.67 1.43 -2.33
CA ALA A 279 -1.74 1.10 -3.41
C ALA A 279 -0.88 -0.15 -3.13
N SER A 280 -0.39 -0.33 -1.89
CA SER A 280 0.36 -1.53 -1.50
C SER A 280 -0.48 -2.80 -1.63
N THR A 281 -1.73 -2.76 -1.14
CA THR A 281 -2.65 -3.91 -1.24
C THR A 281 -2.95 -4.26 -2.69
N LEU A 282 -3.15 -3.26 -3.57
CA LEU A 282 -3.35 -3.52 -5.00
C LEU A 282 -2.13 -4.18 -5.64
N SER A 283 -0.93 -3.77 -5.24
CA SER A 283 0.30 -4.39 -5.72
C SER A 283 0.44 -5.84 -5.26
N GLU A 284 0.04 -6.14 -4.02
CA GLU A 284 -0.02 -7.51 -3.49
C GLU A 284 -1.05 -8.37 -4.25
N LEU A 285 -2.26 -7.85 -4.47
CA LEU A 285 -3.33 -8.53 -5.21
C LEU A 285 -2.91 -8.84 -6.65
N THR A 286 -2.34 -7.85 -7.36
CA THR A 286 -1.90 -8.04 -8.74
C THR A 286 -0.72 -9.00 -8.84
N ALA A 287 0.24 -8.93 -7.92
CA ALA A 287 1.38 -9.86 -7.89
C ALA A 287 0.97 -11.31 -7.58
N LEU A 288 -0.12 -11.51 -6.83
CA LEU A 288 -0.67 -12.82 -6.49
C LEU A 288 -1.72 -13.31 -7.50
N GLY A 289 -2.26 -12.44 -8.34
CA GLY A 289 -3.36 -12.76 -9.26
C GLY A 289 -4.69 -13.06 -8.54
N VAL A 290 -4.95 -12.46 -7.38
CA VAL A 290 -6.14 -12.75 -6.57
C VAL A 290 -7.28 -11.79 -6.91
N PRO A 291 -8.45 -12.29 -7.37
CA PRO A 291 -9.63 -11.46 -7.61
C PRO A 291 -10.04 -10.66 -6.38
N ALA A 292 -10.58 -9.45 -6.58
CA ALA A 292 -10.96 -8.61 -5.46
C ALA A 292 -12.32 -7.91 -5.62
N ILE A 293 -12.96 -7.64 -4.47
CA ILE A 293 -13.97 -6.60 -4.33
C ILE A 293 -13.29 -5.43 -3.62
N LEU A 294 -13.22 -4.31 -4.28
CA LEU A 294 -12.60 -3.09 -3.76
C LEU A 294 -13.65 -2.10 -3.30
N VAL A 295 -13.55 -1.67 -2.05
CA VAL A 295 -14.41 -0.64 -1.48
C VAL A 295 -13.51 0.57 -1.12
N PRO A 296 -13.34 1.53 -2.05
CA PRO A 296 -12.49 2.70 -1.83
C PRO A 296 -12.94 3.51 -0.62
N SER A 297 -12.00 3.96 0.20
CA SER A 297 -12.33 4.87 1.30
C SER A 297 -12.63 6.27 0.76
N PRO A 298 -13.77 6.89 1.12
CA PRO A 298 -14.07 8.28 0.75
C PRO A 298 -13.22 9.30 1.54
N ASN A 299 -12.64 8.87 2.66
CA ASN A 299 -11.95 9.75 3.62
C ASN A 299 -10.44 9.85 3.39
N VAL A 300 -9.99 9.71 2.14
CA VAL A 300 -8.56 9.78 1.78
C VAL A 300 -8.26 11.01 0.92
N THR A 301 -7.03 11.52 1.04
CA THR A 301 -6.58 12.70 0.28
C THR A 301 -6.73 12.48 -1.22
N ASN A 302 -7.33 13.44 -1.93
CA ASN A 302 -7.50 13.46 -3.40
C ASN A 302 -8.29 12.27 -3.97
N HIS A 303 -9.08 11.57 -3.16
CA HIS A 303 -9.82 10.38 -3.61
C HIS A 303 -8.91 9.36 -4.31
N HIS A 304 -7.65 9.22 -3.81
CA HIS A 304 -6.67 8.36 -4.48
C HIS A 304 -7.09 6.89 -4.49
N GLN A 305 -7.85 6.41 -3.47
CA GLN A 305 -8.34 5.04 -3.47
C GLN A 305 -9.40 4.77 -4.55
N GLU A 306 -10.26 5.74 -4.85
CA GLU A 306 -11.21 5.62 -5.96
C GLU A 306 -10.49 5.44 -7.30
N LYS A 307 -9.43 6.24 -7.53
CA LYS A 307 -8.61 6.16 -8.75
C LYS A 307 -7.80 4.86 -8.82
N ASN A 308 -7.27 4.42 -7.70
CA ASN A 308 -6.60 3.14 -7.59
C ASN A 308 -7.55 1.97 -7.89
N ALA A 309 -8.77 1.99 -7.34
CA ALA A 309 -9.76 0.95 -7.59
C ALA A 309 -10.25 0.95 -9.04
N ALA A 310 -10.47 2.15 -9.62
CA ALA A 310 -10.93 2.30 -10.99
C ALA A 310 -10.01 1.59 -11.98
N LEU A 311 -8.69 1.69 -11.83
CA LEU A 311 -7.74 0.96 -12.68
C LEU A 311 -8.04 -0.54 -12.73
N LEU A 312 -8.17 -1.19 -11.56
CA LEU A 312 -8.41 -2.63 -11.50
C LEU A 312 -9.82 -2.99 -11.99
N GLY A 313 -10.80 -2.11 -11.74
CA GLY A 313 -12.16 -2.25 -12.24
C GLY A 313 -12.23 -2.17 -13.77
N ASP A 314 -11.61 -1.16 -14.37
CA ASP A 314 -11.58 -0.93 -15.82
C ASP A 314 -10.88 -2.07 -16.58
N HIS A 315 -9.90 -2.72 -15.96
CA HIS A 315 -9.25 -3.92 -16.49
C HIS A 315 -10.01 -5.22 -16.19
N GLY A 316 -11.15 -5.17 -15.54
CA GLY A 316 -11.93 -6.35 -15.17
C GLY A 316 -11.24 -7.28 -14.15
N ALA A 317 -10.28 -6.75 -13.40
CA ALA A 317 -9.53 -7.48 -12.38
C ALA A 317 -10.22 -7.46 -11.01
N ALA A 318 -11.06 -6.44 -10.75
CA ALA A 318 -11.79 -6.28 -9.51
C ALA A 318 -13.22 -5.78 -9.74
N LEU A 319 -14.11 -6.09 -8.81
CA LEU A 319 -15.39 -5.43 -8.68
C LEU A 319 -15.26 -4.24 -7.73
N VAL A 320 -15.57 -3.05 -8.20
CA VAL A 320 -15.52 -1.83 -7.38
C VAL A 320 -16.91 -1.47 -6.87
N LEU A 321 -17.05 -1.34 -5.56
CA LEU A 321 -18.29 -0.95 -4.90
C LEU A 321 -18.04 0.34 -4.10
N PRO A 322 -18.93 1.35 -4.21
CA PRO A 322 -18.86 2.53 -3.36
C PRO A 322 -19.22 2.17 -1.91
N GLU A 323 -18.59 2.83 -0.94
CA GLU A 323 -18.94 2.63 0.48
C GLU A 323 -20.34 3.13 0.79
N GLU A 324 -20.78 4.20 0.12
CA GLU A 324 -22.09 4.80 0.35
C GLU A 324 -23.22 3.82 0.03
N GLY A 325 -24.06 3.55 1.02
CA GLY A 325 -25.21 2.64 0.90
C GLY A 325 -24.83 1.16 0.74
N LEU A 326 -23.57 0.79 1.01
CA LEU A 326 -23.12 -0.60 1.03
C LEU A 326 -23.45 -1.23 2.38
N ASP A 327 -24.19 -2.34 2.33
CA ASP A 327 -24.55 -3.17 3.48
C ASP A 327 -24.00 -4.60 3.34
N GLY A 328 -24.16 -5.42 4.38
CA GLY A 328 -23.67 -6.79 4.38
C GLY A 328 -24.36 -7.67 3.35
N LYS A 329 -25.65 -7.44 3.06
CA LYS A 329 -26.42 -8.21 2.06
C LYS A 329 -25.90 -7.98 0.65
N LYS A 330 -25.65 -6.71 0.29
CA LYS A 330 -25.09 -6.36 -1.03
C LYS A 330 -23.68 -6.91 -1.19
N LEU A 331 -22.86 -6.81 -0.14
CA LEU A 331 -21.49 -7.30 -0.15
C LEU A 331 -21.46 -8.83 -0.26
N PHE A 332 -22.30 -9.53 0.50
CA PHE A 332 -22.44 -11.00 0.40
C PHE A 332 -22.92 -11.46 -0.97
N ALA A 333 -23.94 -10.80 -1.52
CA ALA A 333 -24.45 -11.12 -2.86
C ALA A 333 -23.38 -10.91 -3.94
N ALA A 334 -22.57 -9.85 -3.83
CA ALA A 334 -21.46 -9.57 -4.74
C ALA A 334 -20.37 -10.64 -4.65
N ALA A 335 -19.97 -11.04 -3.44
CA ALA A 335 -18.96 -12.08 -3.20
C ALA A 335 -19.44 -13.45 -3.71
N ALA A 336 -20.68 -13.84 -3.37
CA ALA A 336 -21.27 -15.08 -3.82
C ALA A 336 -21.42 -15.12 -5.36
N GLY A 337 -21.78 -13.99 -5.98
CA GLY A 337 -21.89 -13.87 -7.44
C GLY A 337 -20.55 -14.00 -8.19
N ILE A 338 -19.42 -13.75 -7.52
CA ILE A 338 -18.08 -14.01 -8.07
C ILE A 338 -17.66 -15.45 -7.78
N LEU A 339 -17.75 -15.90 -6.53
CA LEU A 339 -17.25 -17.20 -6.09
C LEU A 339 -18.01 -18.39 -6.68
N ASN A 340 -19.30 -18.22 -6.98
CA ASN A 340 -20.13 -19.25 -7.62
C ASN A 340 -20.03 -19.26 -9.16
N ASP A 341 -19.24 -18.37 -9.76
CA ASP A 341 -18.97 -18.33 -11.20
C ASP A 341 -17.49 -18.60 -11.47
N PRO A 342 -17.11 -19.86 -11.75
CA PRO A 342 -15.71 -20.21 -11.97
C PRO A 342 -15.07 -19.48 -13.17
N GLN A 343 -15.83 -19.21 -14.22
CA GLN A 343 -15.32 -18.51 -15.41
C GLN A 343 -15.03 -17.04 -15.09
N ARG A 344 -15.90 -16.39 -14.34
CA ARG A 344 -15.71 -15.03 -13.88
C ARG A 344 -14.49 -14.93 -12.95
N MET A 345 -14.35 -15.85 -12.01
CA MET A 345 -13.18 -15.91 -11.12
C MET A 345 -11.89 -16.04 -11.90
N GLU A 346 -11.85 -16.96 -12.85
CA GLU A 346 -10.65 -17.21 -13.68
C GLU A 346 -10.30 -15.97 -14.51
N THR A 347 -11.29 -15.35 -15.15
CA THR A 347 -11.09 -14.11 -15.92
C THR A 347 -10.56 -12.98 -15.04
N MET A 348 -11.15 -12.77 -13.86
CA MET A 348 -10.68 -11.75 -12.92
C MET A 348 -9.26 -12.03 -12.43
N SER A 349 -8.93 -13.29 -12.15
CA SER A 349 -7.59 -13.72 -11.72
C SER A 349 -6.53 -13.48 -12.82
N GLN A 350 -6.84 -13.84 -14.06
CA GLN A 350 -5.94 -13.61 -15.21
C GLN A 350 -5.71 -12.11 -15.44
N ASN A 351 -6.77 -11.30 -15.41
CA ASN A 351 -6.69 -9.85 -15.54
C ASN A 351 -5.88 -9.23 -14.40
N MET A 352 -6.07 -9.70 -13.17
CA MET A 352 -5.30 -9.25 -12.00
C MET A 352 -3.82 -9.57 -12.16
N ALA A 353 -3.48 -10.80 -12.55
CA ALA A 353 -2.11 -11.24 -12.76
C ALA A 353 -1.42 -10.48 -13.92
N ALA A 354 -2.18 -10.13 -14.97
CA ALA A 354 -1.65 -9.37 -16.11
C ALA A 354 -1.19 -7.95 -15.73
N LEU A 355 -1.76 -7.38 -14.66
CA LEU A 355 -1.34 -6.09 -14.11
C LEU A 355 -0.16 -6.21 -13.14
N GLY A 356 0.18 -7.42 -12.69
CA GLY A 356 1.18 -7.68 -11.67
C GLY A 356 2.61 -7.58 -12.19
N ILE A 357 3.51 -7.06 -11.37
CA ILE A 357 4.95 -7.03 -11.59
C ILE A 357 5.65 -7.65 -10.38
N PRO A 358 5.74 -8.98 -10.30
CA PRO A 358 6.28 -9.67 -9.13
C PRO A 358 7.75 -9.36 -8.84
N ASP A 359 8.52 -9.00 -9.87
CA ASP A 359 9.93 -8.64 -9.79
C ASP A 359 10.19 -7.13 -9.64
N ALA A 360 9.20 -6.38 -9.12
CA ALA A 360 9.24 -4.92 -8.99
C ALA A 360 10.51 -4.40 -8.29
N THR A 361 10.90 -5.02 -7.17
CA THR A 361 12.10 -4.61 -6.42
C THR A 361 13.36 -4.68 -7.29
N ARG A 362 13.51 -5.74 -8.08
CA ARG A 362 14.62 -5.90 -9.03
C ARG A 362 14.57 -4.82 -10.13
N ARG A 363 13.40 -4.58 -10.72
CA ARG A 363 13.24 -3.56 -11.77
C ARG A 363 13.55 -2.15 -11.25
N ILE A 364 13.14 -1.84 -10.02
CA ILE A 364 13.47 -0.57 -9.37
C ILE A 364 14.98 -0.47 -9.19
N TYR A 365 15.62 -1.52 -8.65
CA TYR A 365 17.08 -1.58 -8.48
C TYR A 365 17.80 -1.36 -9.82
N ASP A 366 17.45 -2.12 -10.86
CA ASP A 366 18.06 -1.99 -12.18
C ASP A 366 17.88 -0.57 -12.75
N THR A 367 16.71 0.03 -12.55
CA THR A 367 16.42 1.40 -12.99
C THR A 367 17.33 2.43 -12.31
N VAL A 368 17.43 2.40 -10.98
CA VAL A 368 18.24 3.39 -10.24
C VAL A 368 19.74 3.19 -10.49
N MET A 369 20.19 1.97 -10.73
CA MET A 369 21.58 1.68 -11.08
C MET A 369 22.00 2.25 -12.44
N THR A 370 21.04 2.51 -13.35
CA THR A 370 21.34 3.22 -14.62
C THR A 370 21.74 4.67 -14.41
N LEU A 371 21.39 5.27 -13.27
CA LEU A 371 21.71 6.66 -12.95
C LEU A 371 23.12 6.86 -12.46
N LEU A 372 23.82 5.76 -12.09
CA LEU A 372 25.16 5.77 -11.53
C LEU A 372 26.27 5.47 -12.55
N LYS A 373 25.90 5.36 -13.84
CA LYS A 373 26.82 5.01 -14.93
C LYS A 373 27.40 6.25 -15.62
#